data_eb644b1c0be6bd0b7dc433b27f3430af
#
_entry.id   eb644b1c0be6bd0b7dc433b27f3430af
#
_cell.length_a   1.000
_cell.length_b   1.000
_cell.length_c   1.000
_cell.angle_alpha   90.00
_cell.angle_beta   90.00
_cell.angle_gamma   90.00
#
_symmetry.space_group_name_H-M   'P 1'
#
loop_
_entity.id
_entity.type
_entity.pdbx_description
1 polymer ?
#
loop_
_entity_poly.entity_id
_entity_poly.type
_entity_poly.pdbx_seq_one_letter_code
_entity_poly.pdbx_strand_id
1 'polypeptide(L)'
;LKSINWLESLSKEKNCDKIVSLGDFFDSPTLNAEEVTALRDIKWNNELEHIFIVGNHETNTRDISYNVLNLLGLASYSIIDKPTSVSDGTYTYCFLPYIYNSERLKSLKEYFPDGEKNIIFSHNDIAGIQYGFYKSEEGFRLLDISSSCKLFLNGHIHNMTGLDADRKVF
;
A
#
# COMPACT_ATOMS: atom_id res chain seq x y z
N LEU A 1 -7.17 -10.57 13.17
CA LEU A 1 -8.07 -11.67 12.76
C LEU A 1 -9.50 -11.23 12.49
N LYS A 2 -10.20 -10.64 13.46
CA LYS A 2 -11.61 -10.24 13.28
C LYS A 2 -11.78 -9.24 12.14
N SER A 3 -10.89 -8.25 12.02
CA SER A 3 -10.94 -7.22 10.97
C SER A 3 -10.69 -7.81 9.59
N ILE A 4 -9.76 -8.75 9.47
CA ILE A 4 -9.46 -9.41 8.19
C ILE A 4 -10.63 -10.27 7.75
N ASN A 5 -11.16 -11.12 8.64
CA ASN A 5 -12.33 -11.96 8.34
C ASN A 5 -13.58 -11.11 8.00
N TRP A 6 -13.70 -9.93 8.60
CA TRP A 6 -14.76 -8.97 8.24
C TRP A 6 -14.55 -8.39 6.83
N LEU A 7 -13.32 -8.00 6.47
CA LEU A 7 -12.97 -7.51 5.12
C LEU A 7 -13.24 -8.57 4.06
N GLU A 8 -12.89 -9.83 4.32
CA GLU A 8 -13.17 -10.96 3.44
C GLU A 8 -14.68 -11.15 3.21
N SER A 9 -15.47 -10.97 4.27
CA SER A 9 -16.93 -11.05 4.16
C SER A 9 -17.52 -9.84 3.40
N LEU A 10 -17.01 -8.64 3.68
CA LEU A 10 -17.43 -7.41 3.03
C LEU A 10 -17.10 -7.42 1.54
N SER A 11 -15.94 -7.92 1.16
CA SER A 11 -15.53 -8.02 -0.25
C SER A 11 -16.49 -8.89 -1.06
N LYS A 12 -16.97 -9.99 -0.48
CA LYS A 12 -18.02 -10.84 -1.06
C LYS A 12 -19.34 -10.08 -1.22
N GLU A 13 -19.78 -9.40 -0.15
CA GLU A 13 -21.01 -8.60 -0.17
C GLU A 13 -21.00 -7.51 -1.25
N LYS A 14 -19.82 -6.90 -1.45
CA LYS A 14 -19.63 -5.80 -2.42
C LYS A 14 -19.23 -6.28 -3.81
N ASN A 15 -19.13 -7.59 -4.05
CA ASN A 15 -18.65 -8.18 -5.31
C ASN A 15 -17.31 -7.59 -5.76
N CYS A 16 -16.36 -7.51 -4.84
CA CYS A 16 -15.01 -7.06 -5.16
C CYS A 16 -14.22 -8.20 -5.82
N ASP A 17 -13.35 -7.86 -6.77
CA ASP A 17 -12.43 -8.79 -7.41
C ASP A 17 -11.09 -8.86 -6.69
N LYS A 18 -10.73 -7.81 -5.96
CA LYS A 18 -9.43 -7.65 -5.33
C LYS A 18 -9.52 -6.97 -3.96
N ILE A 19 -8.57 -7.31 -3.09
CA ILE A 19 -8.28 -6.60 -1.85
C ILE A 19 -6.85 -6.08 -1.93
N VAL A 20 -6.66 -4.79 -1.64
CA VAL A 20 -5.33 -4.16 -1.61
C VAL A 20 -5.01 -3.77 -0.18
N SER A 21 -3.96 -4.36 0.38
CA SER A 21 -3.32 -3.89 1.62
C SER A 21 -2.30 -2.82 1.27
N LEU A 22 -2.46 -1.65 1.87
CA LEU A 22 -1.63 -0.47 1.60
C LEU A 22 -0.33 -0.44 2.40
N GLY A 23 0.26 -1.58 2.72
CA GLY A 23 1.48 -1.72 3.53
C GLY A 23 1.21 -1.84 5.02
N ASP A 24 2.25 -2.16 5.77
CA ASP A 24 2.21 -2.37 7.23
C ASP A 24 1.09 -3.33 7.65
N PHE A 25 0.94 -4.43 6.90
CA PHE A 25 0.03 -5.52 7.26
C PHE A 25 0.49 -6.20 8.55
N PHE A 26 1.79 -6.24 8.77
CA PHE A 26 2.43 -6.64 10.02
C PHE A 26 3.07 -5.44 10.70
N ASP A 27 3.03 -5.41 12.02
CA ASP A 27 3.67 -4.37 12.85
C ASP A 27 5.20 -4.55 12.99
N SER A 28 5.71 -5.71 12.57
CA SER A 28 7.13 -6.08 12.72
C SER A 28 7.56 -7.03 11.60
N PRO A 29 8.83 -6.97 11.17
CA PRO A 29 9.38 -7.90 10.18
C PRO A 29 9.60 -9.31 10.73
N THR A 30 9.32 -9.54 12.02
CA THR A 30 9.46 -10.84 12.69
C THR A 30 8.14 -11.23 13.35
N LEU A 31 7.67 -12.44 13.08
CA LEU A 31 6.45 -12.98 13.67
C LEU A 31 6.78 -13.93 14.81
N ASN A 32 6.04 -13.84 15.90
CA ASN A 32 6.06 -14.81 16.97
C ASN A 32 5.14 -16.01 16.67
N ALA A 33 5.20 -17.05 17.48
CA ALA A 33 4.43 -18.28 17.26
C ALA A 33 2.90 -18.07 17.32
N GLU A 34 2.43 -17.11 18.12
CA GLU A 34 1.00 -16.80 18.22
C GLU A 34 0.52 -16.12 16.95
N GLU A 35 1.28 -15.17 16.40
CA GLU A 35 0.99 -14.48 15.14
C GLU A 35 0.99 -15.45 13.96
N VAL A 36 1.99 -16.33 13.86
CA VAL A 36 2.04 -17.39 12.84
C VAL A 36 0.82 -18.32 12.95
N THR A 37 0.42 -18.67 14.16
CA THR A 37 -0.79 -19.49 14.38
C THR A 37 -2.04 -18.75 13.96
N ALA A 38 -2.14 -17.47 14.32
CA ALA A 38 -3.26 -16.61 13.95
C ALA A 38 -3.44 -16.47 12.43
N LEU A 39 -2.36 -16.42 11.66
CA LEU A 39 -2.44 -16.37 10.20
C LEU A 39 -3.13 -17.58 9.58
N ARG A 40 -2.97 -18.76 10.18
CA ARG A 40 -3.62 -20.00 9.72
C ARG A 40 -5.14 -19.99 9.94
N ASP A 41 -5.60 -19.21 10.91
CA ASP A 41 -7.02 -19.10 11.25
C ASP A 41 -7.77 -18.06 10.41
N ILE A 42 -7.07 -17.32 9.55
CA ILE A 42 -7.68 -16.37 8.60
C ILE A 42 -8.44 -17.17 7.54
N LYS A 43 -9.70 -16.80 7.35
CA LYS A 43 -10.56 -17.40 6.31
C LYS A 43 -10.43 -16.62 5.00
N TRP A 44 -9.31 -16.82 4.33
CA TRP A 44 -9.05 -16.21 3.04
C TRP A 44 -10.08 -16.62 1.99
N ASN A 45 -10.57 -15.67 1.22
CA ASN A 45 -11.39 -15.94 0.05
C ASN A 45 -10.50 -16.20 -1.16
N ASN A 46 -10.34 -17.44 -1.56
CA ASN A 46 -9.49 -17.85 -2.69
C ASN A 46 -10.00 -17.40 -4.06
N GLU A 47 -11.21 -16.86 -4.14
CA GLU A 47 -11.76 -16.26 -5.37
C GLU A 47 -11.32 -14.80 -5.56
N LEU A 48 -10.74 -14.18 -4.52
CA LEU A 48 -10.21 -12.83 -4.55
C LEU A 48 -8.70 -12.84 -4.80
N GLU A 49 -8.24 -11.87 -5.57
CA GLU A 49 -6.83 -11.53 -5.63
C GLU A 49 -6.47 -10.62 -4.45
N HIS A 50 -5.47 -11.03 -3.66
CA HIS A 50 -4.95 -10.23 -2.56
C HIS A 50 -3.64 -9.58 -3.00
N ILE A 51 -3.57 -8.25 -2.94
CA ILE A 51 -2.39 -7.46 -3.28
C ILE A 51 -1.86 -6.85 -1.99
N PHE A 52 -0.62 -7.17 -1.65
CA PHE A 52 0.06 -6.63 -0.46
C PHE A 52 1.20 -5.72 -0.91
N ILE A 53 1.10 -4.44 -0.58
CA ILE A 53 2.18 -3.49 -0.77
C ILE A 53 3.13 -3.63 0.42
N VAL A 54 4.44 -3.71 0.17
CA VAL A 54 5.43 -3.75 1.24
C VAL A 54 5.56 -2.37 1.87
N GLY A 55 5.26 -2.27 3.16
CA GLY A 55 5.49 -1.08 3.99
C GLY A 55 6.84 -1.12 4.68
N ASN A 56 7.10 -0.16 5.55
CA ASN A 56 8.38 -0.09 6.28
C ASN A 56 8.45 -1.08 7.44
N HIS A 57 7.32 -1.55 7.97
CA HIS A 57 7.27 -2.52 9.07
C HIS A 57 7.45 -3.97 8.58
N GLU A 58 7.24 -4.28 7.30
CA GLU A 58 7.43 -5.62 6.76
C GLU A 58 8.89 -6.03 6.61
N THR A 59 9.84 -5.09 6.70
CA THR A 59 11.27 -5.36 6.49
C THR A 59 12.15 -4.59 7.48
N ASN A 60 13.29 -5.16 7.81
CA ASN A 60 14.35 -4.50 8.59
C ASN A 60 15.58 -4.17 7.74
N THR A 61 15.50 -4.34 6.42
CA THR A 61 16.57 -4.08 5.48
C THR A 61 16.15 -3.05 4.43
N ARG A 62 17.12 -2.47 3.72
CA ARG A 62 16.82 -1.59 2.58
C ARG A 62 16.33 -2.36 1.35
N ASP A 63 16.67 -3.63 1.26
CA ASP A 63 16.16 -4.53 0.22
C ASP A 63 14.81 -5.09 0.67
N ILE A 64 13.74 -4.44 0.23
CA ILE A 64 12.36 -4.78 0.60
C ILE A 64 11.85 -6.07 -0.04
N SER A 65 12.63 -6.72 -0.91
CA SER A 65 12.30 -8.07 -1.39
C SER A 65 12.39 -9.12 -0.26
N TYR A 66 13.20 -8.85 0.77
CA TYR A 66 13.25 -9.63 2.01
C TYR A 66 12.23 -9.10 3.02
N ASN A 67 10.99 -9.55 2.90
CA ASN A 67 9.89 -9.09 3.75
C ASN A 67 9.09 -10.25 4.34
N VAL A 68 8.41 -9.98 5.45
CA VAL A 68 7.63 -10.98 6.21
C VAL A 68 6.36 -11.44 5.49
N LEU A 69 5.85 -10.70 4.51
CA LEU A 69 4.66 -11.06 3.73
C LEU A 69 4.83 -12.39 2.98
N ASN A 70 6.07 -12.79 2.67
CA ASN A 70 6.39 -14.08 2.08
C ASN A 70 5.92 -15.28 2.93
N LEU A 71 5.57 -15.07 4.21
CA LEU A 71 5.06 -16.11 5.11
C LEU A 71 3.53 -16.32 5.00
N LEU A 72 2.80 -15.46 4.27
CA LEU A 72 1.33 -15.55 4.17
C LEU A 72 0.84 -16.86 3.55
N GLY A 73 1.58 -17.42 2.59
CA GLY A 73 1.29 -18.72 2.00
C GLY A 73 -0.08 -18.84 1.33
N LEU A 74 -0.62 -17.75 0.79
CA LEU A 74 -1.93 -17.69 0.12
C LEU A 74 -1.89 -18.37 -1.25
N ALA A 75 -3.05 -18.88 -1.71
CA ALA A 75 -3.17 -19.49 -3.03
C ALA A 75 -3.16 -18.46 -4.17
N SER A 76 -3.71 -17.25 -3.91
CA SER A 76 -3.78 -16.17 -4.90
C SER A 76 -3.44 -14.84 -4.24
N TYR A 77 -2.19 -14.41 -4.37
CA TYR A 77 -1.72 -13.13 -3.85
C TYR A 77 -0.54 -12.59 -4.66
N SER A 78 -0.38 -11.29 -4.59
CA SER A 78 0.75 -10.56 -5.16
C SER A 78 1.42 -9.73 -4.07
N ILE A 79 2.73 -9.89 -3.89
CA ILE A 79 3.53 -9.00 -3.02
C ILE A 79 4.18 -7.95 -3.92
N ILE A 80 3.95 -6.69 -3.58
CA ILE A 80 4.50 -5.55 -4.31
C ILE A 80 5.70 -5.02 -3.53
N ASP A 81 6.87 -5.44 -3.94
CA ASP A 81 8.18 -5.04 -3.41
C ASP A 81 8.95 -4.09 -4.36
N LYS A 82 8.36 -3.72 -5.47
CA LYS A 82 8.88 -2.74 -6.44
C LYS A 82 7.74 -2.01 -7.13
N PRO A 83 7.95 -0.77 -7.64
CA PRO A 83 6.94 -0.04 -8.38
C PRO A 83 6.41 -0.89 -9.53
N THR A 84 5.10 -1.09 -9.55
CA THR A 84 4.41 -1.98 -10.51
C THR A 84 3.14 -1.30 -10.98
N SER A 85 2.75 -1.50 -12.24
CA SER A 85 1.49 -0.99 -12.77
C SER A 85 0.78 -2.00 -13.67
N VAL A 86 -0.56 -1.94 -13.65
CA VAL A 86 -1.44 -2.76 -14.49
C VAL A 86 -2.54 -1.86 -15.06
N SER A 87 -2.79 -1.94 -16.36
CA SER A 87 -3.85 -1.17 -17.01
C SER A 87 -5.03 -2.05 -17.38
N ASP A 88 -6.26 -1.53 -17.18
CA ASP A 88 -7.51 -2.13 -17.67
C ASP A 88 -7.99 -1.49 -18.98
N GLY A 89 -7.20 -0.58 -19.56
CA GLY A 89 -7.53 0.21 -20.76
C GLY A 89 -8.21 1.56 -20.44
N THR A 90 -8.82 1.71 -19.27
CA THR A 90 -9.45 2.97 -18.81
C THR A 90 -8.56 3.66 -17.79
N TYR A 91 -8.09 2.92 -16.80
CA TYR A 91 -7.19 3.38 -15.74
C TYR A 91 -5.92 2.55 -15.70
N THR A 92 -4.88 3.13 -15.12
CA THR A 92 -3.66 2.44 -14.76
C THR A 92 -3.57 2.37 -13.23
N TYR A 93 -3.66 1.17 -12.70
CA TYR A 93 -3.51 0.88 -11.27
C TYR A 93 -2.02 0.74 -10.97
N CYS A 94 -1.51 1.66 -10.18
CA CYS A 94 -0.09 1.79 -9.85
C CYS A 94 0.12 1.43 -8.39
N PHE A 95 1.05 0.55 -8.10
CA PHE A 95 1.37 0.09 -6.75
C PHE A 95 2.79 0.54 -6.41
N LEU A 96 2.93 1.33 -5.36
CA LEU A 96 4.18 1.92 -4.93
C LEU A 96 4.51 1.48 -3.50
N PRO A 97 5.43 0.53 -3.32
CA PRO A 97 5.86 0.09 -1.99
C PRO A 97 6.66 1.18 -1.28
N TYR A 98 7.03 0.92 -0.03
CA TYR A 98 7.86 1.84 0.74
C TYR A 98 9.21 2.07 0.06
N ILE A 99 9.57 3.35 -0.11
CA ILE A 99 10.82 3.77 -0.74
C ILE A 99 11.68 4.47 0.30
N TYR A 100 12.89 3.97 0.51
CA TYR A 100 13.85 4.60 1.43
C TYR A 100 14.35 5.95 0.89
N ASN A 101 14.67 6.86 1.80
CA ASN A 101 14.95 8.28 1.56
C ASN A 101 15.91 8.60 0.40
N SER A 102 16.93 7.77 0.18
CA SER A 102 17.90 7.99 -0.91
C SER A 102 17.29 7.90 -2.32
N GLU A 103 16.12 7.26 -2.46
CA GLU A 103 15.42 7.09 -3.74
C GLU A 103 14.22 8.02 -3.90
N ARG A 104 13.77 8.68 -2.82
CA ARG A 104 12.61 9.58 -2.80
C ARG A 104 12.80 10.91 -3.53
N LEU A 105 13.98 11.17 -4.05
CA LEU A 105 14.23 12.36 -4.88
C LEU A 105 13.65 12.22 -6.28
N LYS A 106 13.18 11.02 -6.66
CA LYS A 106 12.52 10.80 -7.94
C LYS A 106 11.08 11.32 -7.89
N SER A 107 10.66 11.97 -8.96
CA SER A 107 9.26 12.34 -9.14
C SER A 107 8.39 11.10 -9.31
N LEU A 108 7.13 11.14 -8.85
CA LEU A 108 6.16 10.07 -9.12
C LEU A 108 5.98 9.79 -10.63
N LYS A 109 6.17 10.80 -11.48
CA LYS A 109 6.13 10.66 -12.94
C LYS A 109 7.25 9.79 -13.52
N GLU A 110 8.36 9.65 -12.80
CA GLU A 110 9.43 8.74 -13.21
C GLU A 110 9.07 7.27 -12.97
N TYR A 111 8.21 7.01 -11.96
CA TYR A 111 7.66 5.68 -11.72
C TYR A 111 6.45 5.39 -12.59
N PHE A 112 5.57 6.39 -12.78
CA PHE A 112 4.28 6.25 -13.45
C PHE A 112 4.01 7.45 -14.37
N PRO A 113 4.41 7.39 -15.63
CA PRO A 113 4.35 8.54 -16.57
C PRO A 113 2.94 8.98 -16.97
N ASP A 114 1.94 8.09 -16.99
CA ASP A 114 0.59 8.36 -17.50
C ASP A 114 -0.34 9.03 -16.46
N GLY A 115 0.04 10.19 -15.95
CA GLY A 115 -0.52 10.85 -14.77
C GLY A 115 -2.05 10.92 -14.66
N GLU A 116 -2.77 11.33 -15.71
CA GLU A 116 -4.23 11.56 -15.63
C GLU A 116 -5.07 10.29 -15.47
N LYS A 117 -4.54 9.12 -15.80
CA LYS A 117 -5.21 7.82 -15.68
C LYS A 117 -4.75 7.01 -14.49
N ASN A 118 -3.71 7.46 -13.79
CA ASN A 118 -3.14 6.72 -12.70
C ASN A 118 -4.04 6.74 -11.46
N ILE A 119 -4.28 5.56 -10.89
CA ILE A 119 -4.79 5.36 -9.54
C ILE A 119 -3.63 4.74 -8.76
N ILE A 120 -3.05 5.49 -7.82
CA ILE A 120 -1.84 5.06 -7.11
C ILE A 120 -2.21 4.56 -5.72
N PHE A 121 -1.78 3.36 -5.40
CA PHE A 121 -1.80 2.74 -4.08
C PHE A 121 -0.37 2.78 -3.54
N SER A 122 -0.17 3.34 -2.36
CA SER A 122 1.17 3.65 -1.84
C SER A 122 1.31 3.37 -0.35
N HIS A 123 2.55 3.19 0.07
CA HIS A 123 2.93 3.21 1.48
C HIS A 123 4.18 4.08 1.64
N ASN A 124 4.02 5.41 1.62
CA ASN A 124 5.16 6.32 1.65
C ASN A 124 4.88 7.59 2.46
N ASP A 125 5.96 8.24 2.92
CA ASP A 125 5.85 9.56 3.52
C ASP A 125 5.39 10.60 2.51
N ILE A 126 4.64 11.59 2.99
CA ILE A 126 4.25 12.78 2.24
C ILE A 126 4.81 14.00 2.94
N ALA A 127 5.65 14.76 2.23
CA ALA A 127 6.31 15.93 2.76
C ALA A 127 5.31 17.01 3.20
N GLY A 128 5.51 17.54 4.40
CA GLY A 128 4.69 18.58 4.98
C GLY A 128 3.46 18.08 5.76
N ILE A 129 3.17 16.78 5.75
CA ILE A 129 2.07 16.21 6.53
C ILE A 129 2.48 16.01 8.00
N GLN A 130 1.53 16.28 8.88
CA GLN A 130 1.72 16.14 10.32
C GLN A 130 1.27 14.77 10.81
N TYR A 131 2.16 14.07 11.51
CA TYR A 131 1.92 12.80 12.20
C TYR A 131 1.92 13.07 13.71
N GLY A 132 0.78 13.24 14.31
CA GLY A 132 0.74 13.61 15.72
C GLY A 132 1.52 14.89 16.00
N PHE A 133 2.64 14.80 16.72
CA PHE A 133 3.54 15.94 17.03
C PHE A 133 4.68 16.10 16.00
N TYR A 134 4.88 15.16 15.11
CA TYR A 134 5.93 15.18 14.10
C TYR A 134 5.36 15.65 12.76
N LYS A 135 6.12 16.49 12.06
CA LYS A 135 5.84 16.90 10.68
C LYS A 135 6.91 16.28 9.77
N SER A 136 6.47 15.49 8.79
CA SER A 136 7.41 14.92 7.84
C SER A 136 8.08 16.01 6.99
N GLU A 137 9.39 16.05 7.01
CA GLU A 137 10.19 16.91 6.11
C GLU A 137 10.53 16.20 4.82
N GLU A 138 10.38 14.87 4.80
CA GLU A 138 10.73 13.98 3.71
C GLU A 138 9.49 13.38 3.05
N GLY A 139 9.66 12.76 1.88
CA GLY A 139 8.60 12.10 1.15
C GLY A 139 8.18 12.82 -0.12
N PHE A 140 7.11 12.34 -0.74
CA PHE A 140 6.55 12.94 -1.95
C PHE A 140 5.83 14.25 -1.61
N ARG A 141 5.98 15.25 -2.48
CA ARG A 141 5.27 16.54 -2.30
C ARG A 141 3.84 16.41 -2.79
N LEU A 142 2.87 17.01 -2.08
CA LEU A 142 1.46 17.00 -2.48
C LEU A 142 1.24 17.49 -3.91
N LEU A 143 1.95 18.55 -4.33
CA LEU A 143 1.84 19.10 -5.68
C LEU A 143 2.31 18.10 -6.74
N ASP A 144 3.36 17.33 -6.44
CA ASP A 144 3.87 16.27 -7.33
C ASP A 144 2.88 15.12 -7.44
N ILE A 145 2.30 14.69 -6.31
CA ILE A 145 1.25 13.68 -6.26
C ILE A 145 0.03 14.12 -7.09
N SER A 146 -0.52 15.30 -6.81
CA SER A 146 -1.75 15.81 -7.48
C SER A 146 -1.58 15.95 -9.00
N SER A 147 -0.37 16.23 -9.46
CA SER A 147 -0.06 16.34 -10.90
C SER A 147 0.25 14.99 -11.57
N SER A 148 0.40 13.92 -10.79
CA SER A 148 0.90 12.61 -11.28
C SER A 148 -0.17 11.52 -11.28
N CYS A 149 -1.37 11.79 -10.74
CA CYS A 149 -2.43 10.79 -10.68
C CYS A 149 -3.83 11.41 -10.57
N LYS A 150 -4.83 10.59 -10.88
CA LYS A 150 -6.25 10.89 -10.66
C LYS A 150 -6.65 10.67 -9.20
N LEU A 151 -6.07 9.65 -8.58
CA LEU A 151 -6.34 9.26 -7.20
C LEU A 151 -5.06 8.70 -6.58
N PHE A 152 -4.78 9.10 -5.34
CA PHE A 152 -3.68 8.59 -4.55
C PHE A 152 -4.19 8.10 -3.20
N LEU A 153 -3.98 6.82 -2.92
CA LEU A 153 -4.35 6.17 -1.67
C LEU A 153 -3.09 5.73 -0.95
N ASN A 154 -2.88 6.21 0.27
CA ASN A 154 -1.64 5.99 1.02
C ASN A 154 -1.90 5.40 2.41
N GLY A 155 -1.30 4.25 2.70
CA GLY A 155 -1.48 3.54 3.97
C GLY A 155 -0.56 3.98 5.11
N HIS A 156 0.51 4.71 4.81
CA HIS A 156 1.54 5.08 5.79
C HIS A 156 1.07 6.15 6.81
N ILE A 157 0.11 6.99 6.41
CA ILE A 157 -0.43 8.05 7.26
C ILE A 157 -1.71 7.57 7.91
N HIS A 158 -1.70 7.35 9.24
CA HIS A 158 -2.82 6.78 9.98
C HIS A 158 -3.99 7.76 10.23
N ASN A 159 -3.97 8.92 9.61
CA ASN A 159 -5.07 9.89 9.67
C ASN A 159 -5.84 9.84 8.35
N MET A 160 -7.05 9.28 8.37
CA MET A 160 -7.94 9.28 7.20
C MET A 160 -8.44 10.71 6.91
N THR A 161 -7.71 11.42 6.07
CA THR A 161 -8.03 12.78 5.65
C THR A 161 -7.76 12.92 4.15
N GLY A 162 -8.63 13.66 3.45
CA GLY A 162 -8.28 14.15 2.12
C GLY A 162 -7.23 15.25 2.27
N LEU A 163 -6.07 15.06 1.66
CA LEU A 163 -4.90 15.92 1.82
C LEU A 163 -4.85 17.07 0.81
N ASP A 164 -5.69 17.03 -0.21
CA ASP A 164 -5.80 18.10 -1.20
C ASP A 164 -7.22 18.64 -1.34
N ALA A 165 -7.36 19.84 -1.95
CA ALA A 165 -8.64 20.53 -2.12
C ALA A 165 -9.65 19.72 -2.95
N ASP A 166 -9.18 18.92 -3.89
CA ASP A 166 -9.98 18.07 -4.77
C ASP A 166 -10.27 16.69 -4.17
N ARG A 167 -9.75 16.40 -2.98
CA ARG A 167 -9.84 15.10 -2.28
C ARG A 167 -9.37 13.92 -3.14
N LYS A 168 -8.27 14.11 -3.85
CA LYS A 168 -7.66 13.07 -4.69
C LYS A 168 -6.54 12.30 -3.96
N VAL A 169 -6.11 12.80 -2.81
CA VAL A 169 -5.03 12.23 -1.98
C VAL A 169 -5.61 11.84 -0.63
N PHE A 170 -5.52 10.56 -0.26
CA PHE A 170 -6.03 9.96 0.98
C PHE A 170 -4.97 9.12 1.67
#